data_4b4b5e06b0501b7c4acdc13705f62b58
#
_entry.id   4b4b5e06b0501b7c4acdc13705f62b58
#
_cell.length_a   1.000
_cell.length_b   1.000
_cell.length_c   1.000
_cell.angle_alpha   90.00
_cell.angle_beta   90.00
_cell.angle_gamma   90.00
#
_symmetry.space_group_name_H-M   'P 1'
#
loop_
_entity.id
_entity.type
_entity.pdbx_description
1 polymer ?
#
loop_
_entity_poly.entity_id
_entity_poly.type
_entity_poly.pdbx_seq_one_letter_code
_entity_poly.pdbx_strand_id
1 'polypeptide(L)'
;MSKIDTRLNVSPVPPDEIFALNGAYAVDPHPQKVSLGVGVYRTDDGKPWPLPVVQKAEKELVVDDDLFRHEYTAIEGDVPFLGIARDLMFGFEGKQGEEEAKARIGSVQTVAGTGANHLGALFLAHHMKPPTVWLSNPSWANHQTIWELAGVPRKTYPYYHAAT
;
A
#
# COMPACT_ATOMS: atom_id res chain seq x y z
N MET A 1 -27.24 5.05 16.10
CA MET A 1 -27.38 4.87 14.65
C MET A 1 -27.43 6.25 14.02
N SER A 2 -26.39 6.67 13.30
CA SER A 2 -26.42 7.92 12.54
C SER A 2 -27.44 7.80 11.41
N LYS A 3 -28.30 8.81 11.27
CA LYS A 3 -29.23 8.86 10.14
C LYS A 3 -28.44 8.99 8.86
N ILE A 4 -28.55 8.02 7.97
CA ILE A 4 -27.97 8.08 6.62
C ILE A 4 -28.67 9.24 5.90
N ASP A 5 -27.88 10.15 5.34
CA ASP A 5 -28.44 11.24 4.51
C ASP A 5 -28.91 10.66 3.18
N THR A 6 -30.21 10.43 3.09
CA THR A 6 -30.85 9.85 1.89
C THR A 6 -30.73 10.72 0.63
N ARG A 7 -30.31 11.99 0.78
CA ARG A 7 -30.08 12.88 -0.37
C ARG A 7 -28.87 12.48 -1.21
N LEU A 8 -27.90 11.82 -0.61
CA LEU A 8 -26.67 11.39 -1.29
C LEU A 8 -26.77 10.00 -1.90
N ASN A 9 -27.85 9.25 -1.62
CA ASN A 9 -28.05 7.88 -2.10
C ASN A 9 -26.82 6.95 -1.87
N VAL A 10 -26.15 7.13 -0.72
CA VAL A 10 -24.96 6.35 -0.36
C VAL A 10 -25.38 5.17 0.50
N SER A 11 -25.08 3.97 0.04
CA SER A 11 -25.31 2.76 0.80
C SER A 11 -24.23 2.54 1.87
N PRO A 12 -24.56 2.02 3.06
CA PRO A 12 -23.57 1.61 4.05
C PRO A 12 -22.64 0.54 3.47
N VAL A 13 -21.34 0.71 3.67
CA VAL A 13 -20.35 -0.32 3.34
C VAL A 13 -20.27 -1.29 4.52
N PRO A 14 -20.15 -2.62 4.29
CA PRO A 14 -19.92 -3.58 5.37
C PRO A 14 -18.61 -3.26 6.10
N PRO A 15 -18.51 -3.56 7.41
CA PRO A 15 -17.27 -3.38 8.16
C PRO A 15 -16.11 -4.14 7.51
N ASP A 16 -14.94 -3.51 7.48
CA ASP A 16 -13.70 -4.17 7.04
C ASP A 16 -13.31 -5.26 8.05
N GLU A 17 -13.05 -6.47 7.58
CA GLU A 17 -12.77 -7.64 8.41
C GLU A 17 -11.48 -7.48 9.22
N ILE A 18 -10.44 -6.82 8.67
CA ILE A 18 -9.16 -6.60 9.34
C ILE A 18 -9.33 -5.63 10.51
N PHE A 19 -10.06 -4.53 10.28
CA PHE A 19 -10.36 -3.58 11.36
C PHE A 19 -11.28 -4.16 12.42
N ALA A 20 -12.23 -5.01 12.06
CA ALA A 20 -13.05 -5.74 13.02
C ALA A 20 -12.20 -6.69 13.89
N LEU A 21 -11.24 -7.40 13.28
CA LEU A 21 -10.30 -8.26 13.98
C LEU A 21 -9.38 -7.47 14.93
N ASN A 22 -8.90 -6.32 14.51
CA ASN A 22 -8.11 -5.42 15.38
C ASN A 22 -8.93 -4.93 16.58
N GLY A 23 -10.22 -4.64 16.39
CA GLY A 23 -11.14 -4.31 17.47
C GLY A 23 -11.32 -5.47 18.47
N ALA A 24 -11.48 -6.68 17.97
CA ALA A 24 -11.55 -7.89 18.80
C ALA A 24 -10.25 -8.13 19.60
N TYR A 25 -9.11 -7.97 18.95
CA TYR A 25 -7.79 -8.04 19.59
C TYR A 25 -7.64 -7.01 20.73
N ALA A 26 -8.14 -5.80 20.54
CA ALA A 26 -7.99 -4.73 21.54
C ALA A 26 -8.71 -5.07 22.86
N VAL A 27 -9.88 -5.71 22.79
CA VAL A 27 -10.70 -6.06 23.96
C VAL A 27 -10.43 -7.45 24.53
N ASP A 28 -9.67 -8.30 23.84
CA ASP A 28 -9.29 -9.62 24.32
C ASP A 28 -8.41 -9.50 25.58
N PRO A 29 -8.76 -10.08 26.74
CA PRO A 29 -7.98 -10.02 27.96
C PRO A 29 -6.81 -11.03 28.00
N HIS A 30 -6.65 -11.89 27.00
CA HIS A 30 -5.64 -12.95 27.04
C HIS A 30 -4.22 -12.38 27.12
N PRO A 31 -3.39 -12.78 28.12
CA PRO A 31 -2.06 -12.18 28.34
C PRO A 31 -1.04 -12.53 27.24
N GLN A 32 -1.26 -13.60 26.50
CA GLN A 32 -0.37 -14.06 25.43
C GLN A 32 -0.92 -13.74 24.02
N LYS A 33 -1.84 -12.78 23.92
CA LYS A 33 -2.38 -12.39 22.62
C LYS A 33 -1.32 -11.74 21.74
N VAL A 34 -1.35 -12.03 20.44
CA VAL A 34 -0.44 -11.48 19.43
C VAL A 34 -1.24 -10.82 18.32
N SER A 35 -0.88 -9.59 17.93
CA SER A 35 -1.52 -8.89 16.83
C SER A 35 -0.82 -9.22 15.51
N LEU A 36 -1.52 -9.91 14.62
CA LEU A 36 -1.06 -10.22 13.26
C LEU A 36 -1.94 -9.56 12.17
N GLY A 37 -2.87 -8.70 12.59
CA GLY A 37 -3.85 -8.09 11.67
C GLY A 37 -3.28 -7.02 10.76
N VAL A 38 -2.36 -6.20 11.27
CA VAL A 38 -1.74 -5.10 10.51
C VAL A 38 -0.22 -5.21 10.60
N GLY A 39 0.45 -5.00 9.44
CA GLY A 39 1.91 -5.04 9.34
C GLY A 39 2.58 -3.86 10.05
N VAL A 40 3.00 -4.06 11.29
CA VAL A 40 3.77 -3.10 12.09
C VAL A 40 4.91 -3.85 12.76
N TYR A 41 6.14 -3.32 12.65
CA TYR A 41 7.28 -3.89 13.39
C TYR A 41 7.06 -3.68 14.89
N ARG A 42 7.14 -4.77 15.66
CA ARG A 42 6.82 -4.75 17.09
C ARG A 42 7.98 -5.25 17.93
N THR A 43 8.07 -4.73 19.16
CA THR A 43 8.95 -5.27 20.22
C THR A 43 8.42 -6.61 20.72
N ASP A 44 9.23 -7.29 21.55
CA ASP A 44 8.82 -8.53 22.21
C ASP A 44 7.59 -8.33 23.14
N ASP A 45 7.39 -7.11 23.63
CA ASP A 45 6.19 -6.71 24.39
C ASP A 45 4.96 -6.40 23.52
N GLY A 46 5.05 -6.62 22.21
CA GLY A 46 3.97 -6.36 21.25
C GLY A 46 3.72 -4.88 20.93
N LYS A 47 4.58 -3.96 21.37
CA LYS A 47 4.45 -2.52 21.11
C LYS A 47 5.05 -2.13 19.74
N PRO A 48 4.46 -1.16 19.02
CA PRO A 48 5.08 -0.62 17.82
C PRO A 48 6.49 -0.10 18.13
N TRP A 49 7.45 -0.43 17.24
CA TRP A 49 8.83 0.01 17.38
C TRP A 49 9.28 0.78 16.13
N PRO A 50 9.22 2.11 16.14
CA PRO A 50 9.79 2.92 15.08
C PRO A 50 11.31 2.70 15.02
N LEU A 51 11.83 2.41 13.82
CA LEU A 51 13.27 2.19 13.64
C LEU A 51 14.05 3.47 13.99
N PRO A 52 15.15 3.37 14.76
CA PRO A 52 15.93 4.55 15.17
C PRO A 52 16.46 5.38 13.99
N VAL A 53 16.80 4.75 12.86
CA VAL A 53 17.24 5.44 11.66
C VAL A 53 16.11 6.27 11.03
N VAL A 54 14.87 5.76 11.06
CA VAL A 54 13.70 6.49 10.56
C VAL A 54 13.42 7.70 11.44
N GLN A 55 13.43 7.53 12.78
CA GLN A 55 13.26 8.64 13.72
C GLN A 55 14.33 9.73 13.54
N LYS A 56 15.57 9.34 13.23
CA LYS A 56 16.65 10.29 12.95
C LYS A 56 16.36 11.07 11.67
N ALA A 57 16.00 10.38 10.58
CA ALA A 57 15.67 10.99 9.30
C ALA A 57 14.46 11.93 9.41
N GLU A 58 13.41 11.55 10.14
CA GLU A 58 12.24 12.41 10.40
C GLU A 58 12.62 13.71 11.11
N LYS A 59 13.52 13.64 12.11
CA LYS A 59 14.00 14.84 12.81
C LYS A 59 14.82 15.74 11.89
N GLU A 60 15.67 15.18 11.05
CA GLU A 60 16.47 15.93 10.08
C GLU A 60 15.55 16.64 9.06
N LEU A 61 14.52 15.96 8.54
CA LEU A 61 13.56 16.52 7.60
C LEU A 61 12.78 17.73 8.19
N VAL A 62 12.46 17.70 9.47
CA VAL A 62 11.70 18.79 10.12
C VAL A 62 12.58 20.01 10.45
N VAL A 63 13.88 19.81 10.67
CA VAL A 63 14.81 20.88 11.08
C VAL A 63 15.47 21.55 9.87
N ASP A 64 15.58 20.86 8.76
CA ASP A 64 16.24 21.36 7.55
C ASP A 64 15.21 22.03 6.63
N ASP A 65 15.18 23.37 6.59
CA ASP A 65 14.27 24.16 5.77
C ASP A 65 14.46 23.86 4.25
N ASP A 66 15.64 23.42 3.81
CA ASP A 66 15.90 23.05 2.43
C ASP A 66 15.30 21.69 2.06
N LEU A 67 15.13 20.80 3.04
CA LEU A 67 14.48 19.49 2.83
C LEU A 67 12.96 19.57 2.97
N PHE A 68 12.45 20.43 3.87
CA PHE A 68 11.02 20.59 4.13
C PHE A 68 10.42 21.73 3.29
N ARG A 69 10.36 21.50 1.99
CA ARG A 69 9.84 22.48 1.02
C ARG A 69 8.32 22.38 0.90
N HIS A 70 7.64 23.51 1.11
CA HIS A 70 6.20 23.64 0.81
C HIS A 70 6.00 24.04 -0.65
N GLU A 71 6.49 23.22 -1.59
CA GLU A 71 6.40 23.48 -3.04
C GLU A 71 5.77 22.29 -3.75
N TYR A 72 5.24 22.53 -4.95
CA TYR A 72 4.72 21.48 -5.80
C TYR A 72 5.84 20.57 -6.31
N THR A 73 5.61 19.28 -6.30
CA THR A 73 6.47 18.29 -6.96
C THR A 73 6.13 18.21 -8.45
N ALA A 74 6.99 17.56 -9.25
CA ALA A 74 6.68 17.16 -10.61
C ALA A 74 5.47 16.19 -10.62
N ILE A 75 4.85 16.00 -11.79
CA ILE A 75 3.68 15.10 -11.95
C ILE A 75 4.01 13.67 -11.53
N GLU A 76 5.21 13.21 -11.83
CA GLU A 76 5.72 11.91 -11.42
C GLU A 76 6.08 11.82 -9.93
N GLY A 77 6.25 12.94 -9.25
CA GLY A 77 6.63 13.03 -7.84
C GLY A 77 8.03 13.61 -7.62
N ASP A 78 8.63 13.32 -6.47
CA ASP A 78 9.99 13.73 -6.12
C ASP A 78 11.02 12.87 -6.87
N VAL A 79 11.74 13.49 -7.82
CA VAL A 79 12.66 12.78 -8.73
C VAL A 79 13.82 12.09 -7.99
N PRO A 80 14.50 12.72 -7.01
CA PRO A 80 15.51 12.06 -6.19
C PRO A 80 14.98 10.84 -5.47
N PHE A 81 13.81 10.95 -4.83
CA PHE A 81 13.16 9.82 -4.16
C PHE A 81 12.86 8.66 -5.11
N LEU A 82 12.31 8.96 -6.30
CA LEU A 82 12.02 7.94 -7.33
C LEU A 82 13.27 7.20 -7.78
N GLY A 83 14.39 7.93 -7.95
CA GLY A 83 15.68 7.34 -8.30
C GLY A 83 16.18 6.36 -7.25
N ILE A 84 16.19 6.76 -5.99
CA ILE A 84 16.63 5.94 -4.86
C ILE A 84 15.71 4.72 -4.68
N ALA A 85 14.39 4.91 -4.75
CA ALA A 85 13.41 3.83 -4.62
C ALA A 85 13.57 2.79 -5.74
N ARG A 86 13.77 3.23 -6.98
CA ARG A 86 14.06 2.36 -8.13
C ARG A 86 15.34 1.56 -7.90
N ASP A 87 16.43 2.25 -7.54
CA ASP A 87 17.74 1.63 -7.39
C ASP A 87 17.73 0.59 -6.25
N LEU A 88 17.03 0.89 -5.15
CA LEU A 88 16.80 -0.06 -4.05
C LEU A 88 15.97 -1.27 -4.49
N MET A 89 14.86 -1.05 -5.23
CA MET A 89 13.95 -2.11 -5.63
C MET A 89 14.61 -3.11 -6.59
N PHE A 90 15.44 -2.62 -7.51
CA PHE A 90 16.09 -3.44 -8.54
C PHE A 90 17.52 -3.83 -8.20
N GLY A 91 18.04 -3.43 -7.04
CA GLY A 91 19.39 -3.74 -6.59
C GLY A 91 20.47 -3.10 -7.45
N PHE A 92 20.22 -1.90 -7.97
CA PHE A 92 21.23 -1.16 -8.74
C PHE A 92 22.29 -0.58 -7.81
N GLU A 93 23.55 -0.89 -8.10
CA GLU A 93 24.70 -0.52 -7.27
C GLU A 93 25.81 0.22 -8.06
N GLY A 94 25.50 0.75 -9.25
CA GLY A 94 26.43 1.41 -10.14
C GLY A 94 27.26 0.46 -11.01
N LYS A 95 26.77 -0.75 -11.26
CA LYS A 95 27.43 -1.74 -12.11
C LYS A 95 27.27 -1.43 -13.61
N GLN A 96 28.13 -2.00 -14.42
CA GLN A 96 28.08 -1.83 -15.87
C GLN A 96 26.74 -2.35 -16.45
N GLY A 97 26.11 -1.55 -17.31
CA GLY A 97 24.83 -1.88 -17.95
C GLY A 97 23.59 -1.45 -17.18
N GLU A 98 23.73 -0.98 -15.96
CA GLU A 98 22.56 -0.53 -15.16
C GLU A 98 21.88 0.71 -15.74
N GLU A 99 22.62 1.63 -16.34
CA GLU A 99 22.04 2.85 -16.92
C GLU A 99 21.06 2.53 -18.06
N GLU A 100 21.37 1.53 -18.89
CA GLU A 100 20.47 1.05 -19.93
C GLU A 100 19.21 0.39 -19.34
N ALA A 101 19.36 -0.37 -18.24
CA ALA A 101 18.24 -0.96 -17.52
C ALA A 101 17.37 0.13 -16.84
N LYS A 102 18.00 1.10 -16.19
CA LYS A 102 17.31 2.24 -15.54
C LYS A 102 16.50 3.07 -16.54
N ALA A 103 17.01 3.27 -17.76
CA ALA A 103 16.31 4.01 -18.81
C ALA A 103 14.99 3.34 -19.27
N ARG A 104 14.80 2.06 -18.97
CA ARG A 104 13.59 1.28 -19.29
C ARG A 104 12.56 1.25 -18.16
N ILE A 105 12.86 1.88 -17.03
CA ILE A 105 12.01 1.84 -15.83
C ILE A 105 11.40 3.21 -15.61
N GLY A 106 10.09 3.33 -15.84
CA GLY A 106 9.31 4.47 -15.39
C GLY A 106 8.95 4.34 -13.92
N SER A 107 9.02 5.44 -13.19
CA SER A 107 8.67 5.49 -11.77
C SER A 107 7.73 6.65 -11.49
N VAL A 108 6.76 6.45 -10.62
CA VAL A 108 5.79 7.47 -10.21
C VAL A 108 5.55 7.36 -8.72
N GLN A 109 5.58 8.50 -8.03
CA GLN A 109 5.21 8.57 -6.62
C GLN A 109 3.70 8.54 -6.45
N THR A 110 3.21 7.79 -5.46
CA THR A 110 1.80 7.61 -5.20
C THR A 110 1.48 7.75 -3.72
N VAL A 111 0.18 7.89 -3.38
CA VAL A 111 -0.28 7.87 -2.00
C VAL A 111 -0.29 6.42 -1.50
N ALA A 112 0.83 6.02 -0.88
CA ALA A 112 1.05 4.69 -0.31
C ALA A 112 0.81 3.53 -1.31
N GLY A 113 0.75 2.30 -0.80
CA GLY A 113 0.56 1.10 -1.60
C GLY A 113 -0.80 1.00 -2.30
N THR A 114 -1.87 1.48 -1.65
CA THR A 114 -3.21 1.51 -2.26
C THR A 114 -3.24 2.41 -3.50
N GLY A 115 -2.63 3.61 -3.42
CA GLY A 115 -2.51 4.50 -4.56
C GLY A 115 -1.68 3.89 -5.69
N ALA A 116 -0.58 3.20 -5.36
CA ALA A 116 0.25 2.49 -6.35
C ALA A 116 -0.54 1.39 -7.07
N ASN A 117 -1.23 0.54 -6.31
CA ASN A 117 -2.05 -0.53 -6.88
C ASN A 117 -3.17 0.01 -7.77
N HIS A 118 -3.84 1.09 -7.32
CA HIS A 118 -4.94 1.69 -8.09
C HIS A 118 -4.43 2.32 -9.40
N LEU A 119 -3.34 3.08 -9.34
CA LEU A 119 -2.72 3.67 -10.54
C LEU A 119 -2.28 2.59 -11.53
N GLY A 120 -1.63 1.52 -11.03
CA GLY A 120 -1.23 0.37 -11.85
C GLY A 120 -2.42 -0.33 -12.50
N ALA A 121 -3.50 -0.56 -11.74
CA ALA A 121 -4.72 -1.16 -12.25
C ALA A 121 -5.37 -0.31 -13.35
N LEU A 122 -5.47 1.01 -13.15
CA LEU A 122 -5.98 1.94 -14.17
C LEU A 122 -5.11 1.95 -15.42
N PHE A 123 -3.78 2.00 -15.26
CA PHE A 123 -2.85 1.96 -16.39
C PHE A 123 -3.04 0.69 -17.23
N LEU A 124 -3.09 -0.47 -16.58
CA LEU A 124 -3.31 -1.75 -17.25
C LEU A 124 -4.69 -1.82 -17.91
N ALA A 125 -5.73 -1.36 -17.23
CA ALA A 125 -7.10 -1.32 -17.77
C ALA A 125 -7.18 -0.47 -19.05
N HIS A 126 -6.54 0.70 -19.06
CA HIS A 126 -6.60 1.61 -20.21
C HIS A 126 -5.73 1.17 -21.38
N HIS A 127 -4.52 0.68 -21.11
CA HIS A 127 -3.53 0.42 -22.17
C HIS A 127 -3.49 -1.03 -22.62
N MET A 128 -3.67 -2.00 -21.70
CA MET A 128 -3.62 -3.41 -22.02
C MET A 128 -5.00 -4.06 -22.16
N LYS A 129 -6.04 -3.45 -21.59
CA LYS A 129 -7.44 -3.90 -21.66
C LYS A 129 -7.61 -5.39 -21.36
N PRO A 130 -7.12 -5.87 -20.21
CA PRO A 130 -7.21 -7.30 -19.90
C PRO A 130 -8.68 -7.71 -19.78
N PRO A 131 -9.10 -8.85 -20.34
CA PRO A 131 -10.48 -9.31 -20.25
C PRO A 131 -10.86 -9.75 -18.82
N THR A 132 -9.88 -10.08 -18.00
CA THR A 132 -10.06 -10.54 -16.62
C THR A 132 -8.75 -10.41 -15.85
N VAL A 133 -8.84 -10.04 -14.57
CA VAL A 133 -7.75 -10.18 -13.60
C VAL A 133 -8.04 -11.35 -12.66
N TRP A 134 -7.00 -12.09 -12.30
CA TRP A 134 -7.08 -13.21 -11.36
C TRP A 134 -6.48 -12.81 -10.02
N LEU A 135 -7.24 -12.96 -8.95
CA LEU A 135 -6.86 -12.64 -7.58
C LEU A 135 -6.79 -13.91 -6.74
N SER A 136 -5.89 -13.95 -5.77
CA SER A 136 -5.82 -15.06 -4.82
C SER A 136 -7.07 -15.11 -3.93
N ASN A 137 -7.46 -16.31 -3.53
CA ASN A 137 -8.50 -16.53 -2.53
C ASN A 137 -7.93 -17.43 -1.41
N PRO A 138 -7.81 -16.92 -0.15
CA PRO A 138 -8.15 -15.58 0.30
C PRO A 138 -7.18 -14.49 -0.20
N SER A 139 -7.63 -13.24 -0.16
CA SER A 139 -6.83 -12.05 -0.46
C SER A 139 -7.37 -10.85 0.34
N TRP A 140 -6.58 -9.79 0.42
CA TRP A 140 -7.04 -8.54 1.02
C TRP A 140 -8.17 -7.92 0.16
N ALA A 141 -9.27 -7.56 0.82
CA ALA A 141 -10.49 -7.05 0.16
C ALA A 141 -10.21 -5.83 -0.74
N ASN A 142 -9.21 -5.00 -0.38
CA ASN A 142 -8.82 -3.83 -1.15
C ASN A 142 -8.39 -4.17 -2.60
N HIS A 143 -7.76 -5.32 -2.82
CA HIS A 143 -7.40 -5.77 -4.17
C HIS A 143 -8.64 -5.94 -5.06
N GLN A 144 -9.73 -6.48 -4.50
CA GLN A 144 -11.00 -6.63 -5.21
C GLN A 144 -11.57 -5.27 -5.61
N THR A 145 -11.61 -4.33 -4.65
CA THR A 145 -12.17 -2.98 -4.85
C THR A 145 -11.35 -2.18 -5.87
N ILE A 146 -10.03 -2.25 -5.84
CA ILE A 146 -9.15 -1.54 -6.78
C ILE A 146 -9.47 -1.95 -8.23
N TRP A 147 -9.55 -3.25 -8.52
CA TRP A 147 -9.85 -3.72 -9.87
C TRP A 147 -11.30 -3.49 -10.28
N GLU A 148 -12.23 -3.47 -9.31
CA GLU A 148 -13.60 -3.05 -9.55
C GLU A 148 -13.68 -1.61 -10.03
N LEU A 149 -13.01 -0.71 -9.31
CA LEU A 149 -12.95 0.71 -9.66
C LEU A 149 -12.23 0.95 -11.00
N ALA A 150 -11.26 0.11 -11.34
CA ALA A 150 -10.61 0.13 -12.66
C ALA A 150 -11.49 -0.45 -13.79
N GLY A 151 -12.68 -1.00 -13.48
CA GLY A 151 -13.63 -1.51 -14.45
C GLY A 151 -13.22 -2.84 -15.11
N VAL A 152 -12.30 -3.61 -14.47
CA VAL A 152 -11.83 -4.89 -15.01
C VAL A 152 -12.53 -6.06 -14.32
N PRO A 153 -13.11 -7.03 -15.09
CA PRO A 153 -13.69 -8.24 -14.53
C PRO A 153 -12.68 -9.02 -13.68
N ARG A 154 -13.14 -9.58 -12.58
CA ARG A 154 -12.30 -10.32 -11.62
C ARG A 154 -12.71 -11.76 -11.53
N LYS A 155 -11.72 -12.64 -11.38
CA LYS A 155 -11.87 -14.05 -11.01
C LYS A 155 -10.89 -14.36 -9.89
N THR A 156 -11.15 -15.44 -9.16
CA THR A 156 -10.25 -15.88 -8.08
C THR A 156 -9.65 -17.25 -8.40
N TYR A 157 -8.46 -17.47 -7.86
CA TYR A 157 -7.84 -18.79 -7.83
C TYR A 157 -7.60 -19.21 -6.37
N PRO A 158 -7.65 -20.53 -6.05
CA PRO A 158 -7.36 -21.01 -4.71
C PRO A 158 -5.88 -20.78 -4.38
N TYR A 159 -5.62 -20.06 -3.28
CA TYR A 159 -4.27 -19.78 -2.78
C TYR A 159 -3.99 -20.54 -1.49
N TYR A 160 -4.99 -20.66 -0.62
CA TYR A 160 -4.89 -21.34 0.66
C TYR A 160 -6.15 -22.20 0.89
N HIS A 161 -5.93 -23.41 1.39
CA HIS A 161 -7.01 -24.30 1.82
C HIS A 161 -6.70 -24.87 3.19
N ALA A 162 -7.58 -24.62 4.17
CA ALA A 162 -7.33 -24.98 5.56
C ALA A 162 -7.19 -26.50 5.84
N ALA A 163 -7.65 -27.35 4.92
CA ALA A 163 -7.63 -28.81 5.06
C ALA A 163 -6.43 -29.49 4.36
N THR A 164 -5.57 -28.73 3.67
CA THR A 164 -4.32 -29.20 3.06
C THR A 164 -3.14 -28.44 3.59
#